data_30b8857968c8562c65c628393bfe7765
#
_entry.id   30b8857968c8562c65c628393bfe7765
#
_cell.length_a   1.000
_cell.length_b   1.000
_cell.length_c   1.000
_cell.angle_alpha   90.00
_cell.angle_beta   90.00
_cell.angle_gamma   90.00
#
_symmetry.space_group_name_H-M   'P 1'
#
loop_
_entity.id
_entity.type
_entity.pdbx_description
1 polymer ?
#
loop_
_entity_poly.entity_id
_entity_poly.type
_entity_poly.pdbx_seq_one_letter_code
_entity_poly.pdbx_strand_id
1 'polypeptide(L)'
;NGHEVGAFEATGHKILPVAVGGDGKITPDMLNPVVEQHRDPHLTKPGLVYISNATENGTVYTKAELTALYQRCQELGLLLFVDGARLGAALTSDANDLTLPEFAHLCDAFYIGGTKNGTMFGEALVINRPELTDGFFRMKKRMGAVMEKGWIQGVMFQALFTDDLYFQMARHANEMAARLQDGLKAKGWTLWVESPTNQVFATVPNDVKPQIDAVCDYEDWCPYDESHTVIRFVTCFQTSQEDVDGLLAALPDLH
;
A
#
# COMPACT_ATOMS: atom_id res chain seq x y z
N ASN A 1 -3.67 -4.77 10.10
CA ASN A 1 -3.90 -5.25 11.46
C ASN A 1 -2.75 -6.13 11.99
N GLY A 2 -2.07 -6.87 11.17
CA GLY A 2 -1.00 -7.79 11.56
C GLY A 2 0.42 -7.19 11.58
N HIS A 3 0.66 -6.10 10.90
CA HIS A 3 2.02 -5.58 10.66
C HIS A 3 2.44 -4.41 11.57
N GLU A 4 1.50 -3.76 12.27
CA GLU A 4 1.76 -2.53 13.01
C GLU A 4 2.07 -2.76 14.51
N VAL A 5 2.21 -4.01 14.92
CA VAL A 5 2.62 -4.41 16.29
C VAL A 5 1.80 -3.69 17.39
N GLY A 6 0.52 -3.45 17.14
CA GLY A 6 -0.36 -2.76 18.09
C GLY A 6 -0.16 -1.24 18.18
N ALA A 7 0.46 -0.62 17.18
CA ALA A 7 0.71 0.83 17.18
C ALA A 7 -0.57 1.67 17.24
N PHE A 8 -1.65 1.20 16.61
CA PHE A 8 -2.96 1.86 16.70
C PHE A 8 -3.56 1.74 18.10
N GLU A 9 -3.53 0.54 18.67
CA GLU A 9 -4.07 0.27 20.00
C GLU A 9 -3.29 1.01 21.09
N ALA A 10 -1.98 1.20 20.91
CA ALA A 10 -1.14 1.95 21.84
C ALA A 10 -1.54 3.44 21.93
N THR A 11 -2.27 3.98 20.94
CA THR A 11 -2.84 5.32 20.98
C THR A 11 -4.21 5.39 21.69
N GLY A 12 -4.73 4.27 22.16
CA GLY A 12 -6.05 4.15 22.80
C GLY A 12 -7.20 3.91 21.81
N HIS A 13 -6.90 3.61 20.53
CA HIS A 13 -7.88 3.28 19.52
C HIS A 13 -8.04 1.77 19.36
N LYS A 14 -9.20 1.36 18.89
CA LYS A 14 -9.50 -0.05 18.57
C LYS A 14 -9.61 -0.20 17.06
N ILE A 15 -8.90 -1.19 16.50
CA ILE A 15 -9.09 -1.60 15.12
C ILE A 15 -10.31 -2.51 15.01
N LEU A 16 -11.19 -2.20 14.06
CA LEU A 16 -12.32 -3.01 13.67
C LEU A 16 -12.01 -3.60 12.28
N PRO A 17 -11.47 -4.82 12.20
CA PRO A 17 -11.07 -5.40 10.93
C PRO A 17 -12.30 -5.72 10.06
N VAL A 18 -12.21 -5.38 8.78
CA VAL A 18 -13.19 -5.73 7.76
C VAL A 18 -12.60 -6.81 6.88
N ALA A 19 -13.30 -7.92 6.72
CA ALA A 19 -12.88 -8.98 5.80
C ALA A 19 -13.04 -8.50 4.35
N VAL A 20 -11.94 -8.53 3.60
CA VAL A 20 -11.88 -8.11 2.20
C VAL A 20 -11.67 -9.31 1.28
N GLY A 21 -11.98 -9.15 -0.01
CA GLY A 21 -11.69 -10.14 -1.04
C GLY A 21 -10.21 -10.21 -1.42
N GLY A 22 -9.87 -11.02 -2.42
CA GLY A 22 -8.51 -11.19 -2.90
C GLY A 22 -7.87 -9.91 -3.47
N ASP A 23 -8.68 -8.91 -3.82
CA ASP A 23 -8.20 -7.59 -4.23
C ASP A 23 -7.76 -6.68 -3.07
N GLY A 24 -8.08 -7.06 -1.82
CA GLY A 24 -7.71 -6.29 -0.63
C GLY A 24 -8.47 -4.98 -0.46
N LYS A 25 -9.55 -4.73 -1.21
CA LYS A 25 -10.30 -3.47 -1.20
C LYS A 25 -11.48 -3.50 -0.23
N ILE A 26 -11.65 -2.42 0.53
CA ILE A 26 -12.90 -2.14 1.25
C ILE A 26 -13.88 -1.47 0.30
N THR A 27 -15.10 -2.01 0.21
CA THR A 27 -16.20 -1.40 -0.55
C THR A 27 -17.17 -0.65 0.37
N PRO A 28 -17.99 0.30 -0.15
CA PRO A 28 -18.96 1.05 0.63
C PRO A 28 -19.89 0.18 1.47
N ASP A 29 -20.37 -0.93 0.92
CA ASP A 29 -21.33 -1.81 1.60
C ASP A 29 -20.73 -2.55 2.79
N MET A 30 -19.42 -2.80 2.79
CA MET A 30 -18.72 -3.46 3.89
C MET A 30 -18.70 -2.60 5.18
N LEU A 31 -18.92 -1.28 5.07
CA LEU A 31 -18.96 -0.39 6.23
C LEU A 31 -20.27 -0.50 7.02
N ASN A 32 -21.37 -0.84 6.36
CA ASN A 32 -22.70 -0.85 6.96
C ASN A 32 -22.81 -1.79 8.15
N PRO A 33 -22.41 -3.08 8.06
CA PRO A 33 -22.52 -4.01 9.18
C PRO A 33 -21.70 -3.56 10.39
N VAL A 34 -20.52 -2.97 10.16
CA VAL A 34 -19.62 -2.50 11.24
C VAL A 34 -20.28 -1.33 11.97
N VAL A 35 -20.78 -0.34 11.26
CA VAL A 35 -21.43 0.83 11.84
C VAL A 35 -22.70 0.42 12.59
N GLU A 36 -23.52 -0.46 11.99
CA GLU A 36 -24.77 -0.93 12.60
C GLU A 36 -24.50 -1.69 13.90
N GLN A 37 -23.56 -2.62 13.91
CA GLN A 37 -23.15 -3.38 15.11
C GLN A 37 -22.70 -2.44 16.23
N HIS A 38 -21.99 -1.34 15.87
CA HIS A 38 -21.41 -0.41 16.84
C HIS A 38 -22.34 0.78 17.18
N ARG A 39 -23.65 0.67 16.93
CA ARG A 39 -24.67 1.57 17.50
C ARG A 39 -24.94 1.30 18.98
N ASP A 40 -24.57 0.13 19.46
CA ASP A 40 -24.65 -0.20 20.87
C ASP A 40 -23.71 0.72 21.67
N PRO A 41 -24.20 1.45 22.68
CA PRO A 41 -23.39 2.38 23.48
C PRO A 41 -22.30 1.71 24.31
N HIS A 42 -22.33 0.39 24.47
CA HIS A 42 -21.28 -0.38 25.12
C HIS A 42 -20.10 -0.69 24.20
N LEU A 43 -20.22 -0.44 22.89
CA LEU A 43 -19.17 -0.69 21.91
C LEU A 43 -18.45 0.60 21.52
N THR A 44 -17.20 0.46 21.04
CA THR A 44 -16.43 1.58 20.51
C THR A 44 -17.09 2.15 19.26
N LYS A 45 -17.29 3.47 19.20
CA LYS A 45 -17.87 4.13 18.02
C LYS A 45 -16.82 4.17 16.90
N PRO A 46 -17.12 3.66 15.69
CA PRO A 46 -16.28 3.87 14.52
C PRO A 46 -16.13 5.37 14.22
N GLY A 47 -14.92 5.81 13.91
CA GLY A 47 -14.65 7.23 13.61
C GLY A 47 -13.87 7.43 12.31
N LEU A 48 -13.14 6.39 11.87
CA LEU A 48 -12.26 6.50 10.72
C LEU A 48 -12.21 5.17 9.97
N VAL A 49 -12.21 5.25 8.64
CA VAL A 49 -11.88 4.15 7.74
C VAL A 49 -10.43 4.31 7.30
N TYR A 50 -9.64 3.26 7.45
CA TYR A 50 -8.24 3.21 7.05
C TYR A 50 -8.10 2.21 5.90
N ILE A 51 -7.56 2.67 4.78
CA ILE A 51 -7.25 1.83 3.61
C ILE A 51 -5.82 2.08 3.16
N SER A 52 -5.22 1.14 2.44
CA SER A 52 -3.95 1.34 1.73
C SER A 52 -4.21 1.54 0.24
N ASN A 53 -3.46 2.44 -0.42
CA ASN A 53 -3.42 2.57 -1.87
C ASN A 53 -1.96 2.81 -2.36
N ALA A 54 -1.33 1.87 -3.11
CA ALA A 54 -1.87 0.55 -3.49
C ALA A 54 -2.22 -0.30 -2.26
N THR A 55 -3.16 -1.25 -2.42
CA THR A 55 -3.52 -2.20 -1.36
C THR A 55 -2.35 -3.12 -1.02
N GLU A 56 -2.43 -3.83 0.09
CA GLU A 56 -1.39 -4.80 0.46
C GLU A 56 -1.28 -5.95 -0.57
N ASN A 57 -2.35 -6.25 -1.31
CA ASN A 57 -2.36 -7.23 -2.41
C ASN A 57 -1.94 -6.62 -3.76
N GLY A 58 -1.42 -5.38 -3.77
CA GLY A 58 -0.89 -4.72 -4.96
C GLY A 58 -1.94 -4.14 -5.92
N THR A 59 -3.21 -4.15 -5.57
CA THR A 59 -4.28 -3.55 -6.39
C THR A 59 -4.41 -2.04 -6.15
N VAL A 60 -5.11 -1.35 -7.03
CA VAL A 60 -5.27 0.11 -7.00
C VAL A 60 -6.75 0.48 -7.00
N TYR A 61 -7.15 1.41 -6.14
CA TYR A 61 -8.49 1.97 -6.17
C TYR A 61 -8.64 2.90 -7.38
N THR A 62 -9.64 2.64 -8.20
CA THR A 62 -10.05 3.55 -9.28
C THR A 62 -10.75 4.80 -8.71
N LYS A 63 -10.87 5.85 -9.52
CA LYS A 63 -11.60 7.08 -9.16
C LYS A 63 -13.04 6.78 -8.73
N ALA A 64 -13.71 5.89 -9.45
CA ALA A 64 -15.09 5.49 -9.13
C ALA A 64 -15.18 4.79 -7.78
N GLU A 65 -14.31 3.82 -7.51
CA GLU A 65 -14.28 3.07 -6.24
C GLU A 65 -13.96 4.00 -5.05
N LEU A 66 -12.93 4.83 -5.19
CA LEU A 66 -12.52 5.74 -4.11
C LEU A 66 -13.58 6.81 -3.86
N THR A 67 -14.22 7.34 -4.92
CA THR A 67 -15.32 8.30 -4.80
C THR A 67 -16.50 7.69 -4.04
N ALA A 68 -16.91 6.47 -4.42
CA ALA A 68 -18.03 5.79 -3.76
C ALA A 68 -17.70 5.50 -2.28
N LEU A 69 -16.50 5.06 -1.98
CA LEU A 69 -16.05 4.80 -0.60
C LEU A 69 -16.04 6.10 0.23
N TYR A 70 -15.46 7.18 -0.31
CA TYR A 70 -15.38 8.46 0.37
C TYR A 70 -16.77 9.04 0.64
N GLN A 71 -17.68 9.02 -0.36
CA GLN A 71 -19.06 9.44 -0.19
C GLN A 71 -19.76 8.64 0.92
N ARG A 72 -19.56 7.32 0.93
CA ARG A 72 -20.13 6.48 1.99
C ARG A 72 -19.57 6.82 3.38
N CYS A 73 -18.27 7.09 3.48
CA CYS A 73 -17.69 7.58 4.73
C CYS A 73 -18.37 8.86 5.21
N GLN A 74 -18.57 9.84 4.31
CA GLN A 74 -19.24 11.11 4.66
C GLN A 74 -20.70 10.88 5.15
N GLU A 75 -21.47 10.04 4.48
CA GLU A 75 -22.84 9.67 4.87
C GLU A 75 -22.90 9.05 6.27
N LEU A 76 -21.91 8.25 6.62
CA LEU A 76 -21.80 7.56 7.91
C LEU A 76 -21.14 8.42 9.00
N GLY A 77 -20.68 9.64 8.67
CA GLY A 77 -19.93 10.51 9.59
C GLY A 77 -18.54 9.95 9.96
N LEU A 78 -17.93 9.18 9.06
CA LEU A 78 -16.59 8.62 9.20
C LEU A 78 -15.59 9.45 8.42
N LEU A 79 -14.36 9.51 8.91
CA LEU A 79 -13.22 10.01 8.16
C LEU A 79 -12.65 8.90 7.26
N LEU A 80 -12.07 9.28 6.13
CA LEU A 80 -11.29 8.38 5.29
C LEU A 80 -9.81 8.77 5.35
N PHE A 81 -8.99 7.86 5.85
CA PHE A 81 -7.52 7.96 5.83
C PHE A 81 -6.94 6.96 4.83
N VAL A 82 -6.02 7.42 3.99
CA VAL A 82 -5.35 6.55 3.03
C VAL A 82 -3.86 6.42 3.37
N ASP A 83 -3.46 5.19 3.67
CA ASP A 83 -2.07 4.81 3.71
C ASP A 83 -1.49 4.82 2.30
N GLY A 84 -0.64 5.79 2.05
CA GLY A 84 0.03 5.98 0.77
C GLY A 84 1.48 5.51 0.76
N ALA A 85 1.86 4.51 1.56
CA ALA A 85 3.23 4.01 1.60
C ALA A 85 3.77 3.63 0.22
N ARG A 86 2.89 3.18 -0.69
CA ARG A 86 3.18 2.91 -2.11
C ARG A 86 2.34 3.78 -3.06
N LEU A 87 2.02 5.00 -2.64
CA LEU A 87 1.17 5.90 -3.44
C LEU A 87 1.78 6.23 -4.80
N GLY A 88 3.10 6.37 -4.89
CA GLY A 88 3.79 6.57 -6.16
C GLY A 88 3.50 5.43 -7.15
N ALA A 89 3.65 4.17 -6.71
CA ALA A 89 3.35 3.00 -7.51
C ALA A 89 1.86 2.94 -7.90
N ALA A 90 0.95 3.28 -6.98
CA ALA A 90 -0.48 3.34 -7.28
C ALA A 90 -0.79 4.39 -8.35
N LEU A 91 -0.30 5.63 -8.21
CA LEU A 91 -0.59 6.73 -9.12
C LEU A 91 0.05 6.60 -10.50
N THR A 92 1.10 5.78 -10.64
CA THR A 92 1.76 5.52 -11.94
C THR A 92 1.38 4.18 -12.56
N SER A 93 0.48 3.46 -11.92
CA SER A 93 -0.07 2.20 -12.43
C SER A 93 -1.01 2.45 -13.62
N ASP A 94 -1.02 1.53 -14.58
CA ASP A 94 -1.98 1.55 -15.70
C ASP A 94 -3.45 1.35 -15.24
N ALA A 95 -3.66 0.83 -14.03
CA ALA A 95 -4.99 0.71 -13.42
C ALA A 95 -5.47 2.01 -12.75
N ASN A 96 -4.61 3.03 -12.65
CA ASN A 96 -4.95 4.30 -12.03
C ASN A 96 -5.56 5.28 -13.04
N ASP A 97 -6.62 5.96 -12.62
CA ASP A 97 -7.32 6.98 -13.38
C ASP A 97 -7.42 8.34 -12.64
N LEU A 98 -6.51 8.56 -11.66
CA LEU A 98 -6.44 9.74 -10.81
C LEU A 98 -5.08 10.43 -10.91
N THR A 99 -5.09 11.75 -10.92
CA THR A 99 -3.92 12.57 -10.59
C THR A 99 -3.79 12.71 -9.07
N LEU A 100 -2.61 13.06 -8.56
CA LEU A 100 -2.41 13.30 -7.12
C LEU A 100 -3.36 14.38 -6.55
N PRO A 101 -3.62 15.53 -7.22
CA PRO A 101 -4.62 16.49 -6.76
C PRO A 101 -6.04 15.92 -6.71
N GLU A 102 -6.48 15.17 -7.71
CA GLU A 102 -7.80 14.53 -7.72
C GLU A 102 -7.92 13.51 -6.60
N PHE A 103 -6.89 12.67 -6.41
CA PHE A 103 -6.82 11.71 -5.30
C PHE A 103 -6.95 12.41 -3.94
N ALA A 104 -6.23 13.52 -3.74
CA ALA A 104 -6.27 14.28 -2.49
C ALA A 104 -7.68 14.77 -2.13
N HIS A 105 -8.55 15.04 -3.11
CA HIS A 105 -9.95 15.45 -2.86
C HIS A 105 -10.87 14.30 -2.45
N LEU A 106 -10.42 13.05 -2.50
CA LEU A 106 -11.21 11.85 -2.24
C LEU A 106 -10.85 11.19 -0.90
N CYS A 107 -10.22 11.92 0.01
CA CYS A 107 -9.94 11.47 1.39
C CYS A 107 -9.77 12.66 2.34
N ASP A 108 -9.89 12.41 3.62
CA ASP A 108 -9.75 13.45 4.65
C ASP A 108 -8.29 13.70 5.05
N ALA A 109 -7.48 12.64 5.02
CA ALA A 109 -6.04 12.71 5.19
C ALA A 109 -5.37 11.49 4.54
N PHE A 110 -4.11 11.65 4.16
CA PHE A 110 -3.29 10.56 3.61
C PHE A 110 -1.81 10.88 3.79
N TYR A 111 -0.95 9.92 3.62
CA TYR A 111 0.46 10.23 3.45
C TYR A 111 1.00 9.80 2.08
N ILE A 112 1.97 10.58 1.63
CA ILE A 112 2.74 10.31 0.42
C ILE A 112 3.96 9.51 0.87
N GLY A 113 4.02 8.26 0.45
CA GLY A 113 5.11 7.36 0.78
C GLY A 113 6.44 7.88 0.27
N GLY A 114 7.42 8.01 1.17
CA GLY A 114 8.75 8.46 0.83
C GLY A 114 9.79 7.34 0.88
N THR A 115 9.84 6.59 1.97
CA THR A 115 10.89 5.59 2.23
C THR A 115 10.96 4.46 1.20
N LYS A 116 9.84 4.10 0.58
CA LYS A 116 9.77 3.11 -0.49
C LYS A 116 9.98 3.70 -1.89
N ASN A 117 10.10 5.04 -1.98
CA ASN A 117 10.18 5.76 -3.27
C ASN A 117 11.20 6.91 -3.26
N GLY A 118 12.33 6.72 -2.56
CA GLY A 118 13.53 7.55 -2.73
C GLY A 118 13.91 8.44 -1.57
N THR A 119 13.09 8.63 -0.52
CA THR A 119 13.57 9.32 0.69
C THR A 119 14.43 8.37 1.53
N MET A 120 15.38 8.94 2.27
CA MET A 120 16.17 8.18 3.23
C MET A 120 15.36 7.77 4.47
N PHE A 121 14.34 8.55 4.82
CA PHE A 121 13.41 8.31 5.93
C PHE A 121 12.20 9.24 5.82
N GLY A 122 11.08 8.83 6.45
CA GLY A 122 9.90 9.65 6.62
C GLY A 122 8.93 9.67 5.44
N GLU A 123 7.75 10.17 5.75
CA GLU A 123 6.60 10.27 4.87
C GLU A 123 6.05 11.70 4.91
N ALA A 124 5.36 12.16 3.87
CA ALA A 124 4.69 13.45 3.87
C ALA A 124 3.20 13.27 4.19
N LEU A 125 2.78 13.67 5.38
CA LEU A 125 1.37 13.65 5.77
C LEU A 125 0.63 14.85 5.17
N VAL A 126 -0.43 14.57 4.44
CA VAL A 126 -1.38 15.56 3.90
C VAL A 126 -2.68 15.48 4.70
N ILE A 127 -3.14 16.61 5.21
CA ILE A 127 -4.40 16.72 5.94
C ILE A 127 -5.30 17.70 5.17
N ASN A 128 -6.38 17.19 4.60
CA ASN A 128 -7.30 17.96 3.76
C ASN A 128 -8.38 18.70 4.57
N ARG A 129 -8.59 18.29 5.83
CA ARG A 129 -9.55 18.93 6.73
C ARG A 129 -8.84 19.84 7.73
N PRO A 130 -9.04 21.17 7.68
CA PRO A 130 -8.39 22.10 8.60
C PRO A 130 -8.66 21.78 10.08
N GLU A 131 -9.85 21.29 10.42
CA GLU A 131 -10.22 20.92 11.79
C GLU A 131 -9.37 19.78 12.37
N LEU A 132 -8.76 18.95 11.55
CA LEU A 132 -7.85 17.88 11.99
C LEU A 132 -6.44 18.42 12.31
N THR A 133 -6.15 19.66 11.97
CA THR A 133 -4.85 20.28 12.26
C THR A 133 -4.77 20.94 13.63
N ASP A 134 -5.91 21.15 14.29
CA ASP A 134 -5.92 21.73 15.64
C ASP A 134 -5.18 20.81 16.62
N GLY A 135 -4.23 21.40 17.33
CA GLY A 135 -3.39 20.64 18.27
C GLY A 135 -2.38 19.68 17.64
N PHE A 136 -2.35 19.50 16.30
CA PHE A 136 -1.51 18.51 15.61
C PHE A 136 -0.02 18.68 15.93
N PHE A 137 0.50 19.92 15.96
CA PHE A 137 1.90 20.16 16.32
C PHE A 137 2.21 19.66 17.76
N ARG A 138 1.32 19.94 18.71
CA ARG A 138 1.47 19.47 20.09
C ARG A 138 1.45 17.94 20.19
N MET A 139 0.58 17.31 19.41
CA MET A 139 0.52 15.84 19.31
C MET A 139 1.83 15.27 18.76
N LYS A 140 2.35 15.83 17.65
CA LYS A 140 3.66 15.45 17.12
C LYS A 140 4.77 15.59 18.15
N LYS A 141 4.81 16.72 18.86
CA LYS A 141 5.83 16.95 19.88
C LYS A 141 5.75 15.93 21.01
N ARG A 142 4.54 15.65 21.49
CA ARG A 142 4.26 14.64 22.53
C ARG A 142 4.71 13.23 22.11
N MET A 143 4.53 12.87 20.84
CA MET A 143 4.89 11.57 20.27
C MET A 143 6.36 11.49 19.82
N GLY A 144 7.19 12.53 20.09
CA GLY A 144 8.59 12.55 19.68
C GLY A 144 8.83 12.76 18.18
N ALA A 145 7.78 13.12 17.41
CA ALA A 145 7.84 13.25 15.95
C ALA A 145 8.26 14.67 15.48
N VAL A 146 8.67 15.56 16.38
CA VAL A 146 9.23 16.88 16.03
C VAL A 146 10.74 16.82 16.15
N MET A 147 11.42 16.71 15.03
CA MET A 147 12.88 16.63 14.96
C MET A 147 13.48 18.04 14.76
N GLU A 148 14.62 18.32 15.42
CA GLU A 148 15.35 19.60 15.30
C GLU A 148 15.76 19.94 13.86
N LYS A 149 16.11 18.92 13.07
CA LYS A 149 16.50 19.05 11.66
C LYS A 149 15.43 18.48 10.71
N GLY A 150 14.15 18.50 11.11
CA GLY A 150 13.05 17.92 10.34
C GLY A 150 12.85 18.55 8.96
N TRP A 151 13.37 19.74 8.69
CA TRP A 151 13.37 20.35 7.37
C TRP A 151 14.11 19.52 6.31
N ILE A 152 15.02 18.63 6.70
CA ILE A 152 15.71 17.68 5.78
C ILE A 152 14.69 16.82 5.04
N GLN A 153 13.61 16.39 5.70
CA GLN A 153 12.53 15.64 5.04
C GLN A 153 11.87 16.48 3.95
N GLY A 154 11.62 17.77 4.22
CA GLY A 154 11.08 18.69 3.22
C GLY A 154 11.98 18.83 1.99
N VAL A 155 13.31 18.90 2.20
CA VAL A 155 14.28 18.96 1.08
C VAL A 155 14.27 17.67 0.25
N MET A 156 14.15 16.50 0.89
CA MET A 156 14.04 15.23 0.16
C MET A 156 12.77 15.19 -0.71
N PHE A 157 11.61 15.58 -0.15
CA PHE A 157 10.37 15.66 -0.93
C PHE A 157 10.43 16.73 -2.01
N GLN A 158 11.05 17.89 -1.75
CA GLN A 158 11.27 18.91 -2.77
C GLN A 158 12.08 18.34 -3.94
N ALA A 159 13.16 17.60 -3.67
CA ALA A 159 13.96 16.96 -4.72
C ALA A 159 13.14 15.93 -5.50
N LEU A 160 12.36 15.09 -4.82
CA LEU A 160 11.52 14.07 -5.45
C LEU A 160 10.41 14.66 -6.34
N PHE A 161 9.83 15.79 -5.94
CA PHE A 161 8.79 16.45 -6.76
C PHE A 161 9.36 17.42 -7.80
N THR A 162 10.69 17.62 -7.84
CA THR A 162 11.35 18.36 -8.92
C THR A 162 11.45 17.47 -10.15
N ASP A 163 11.07 18.03 -11.31
CA ASP A 163 11.12 17.33 -12.60
C ASP A 163 10.43 15.96 -12.63
N ASP A 164 9.38 15.81 -11.84
CA ASP A 164 8.53 14.60 -11.79
C ASP A 164 9.25 13.33 -11.31
N LEU A 165 10.40 13.46 -10.64
CA LEU A 165 11.26 12.34 -10.25
C LEU A 165 10.53 11.30 -9.40
N TYR A 166 9.66 11.71 -8.47
CA TYR A 166 8.86 10.82 -7.63
C TYR A 166 8.06 9.80 -8.46
N PHE A 167 7.39 10.30 -9.51
CA PHE A 167 6.58 9.45 -10.38
C PHE A 167 7.42 8.67 -11.38
N GLN A 168 8.54 9.22 -11.86
CA GLN A 168 9.47 8.48 -12.73
C GLN A 168 10.03 7.25 -12.03
N MET A 169 10.47 7.39 -10.77
CA MET A 169 10.99 6.29 -9.95
C MET A 169 9.94 5.22 -9.71
N ALA A 170 8.71 5.62 -9.40
CA ALA A 170 7.60 4.69 -9.18
C ALA A 170 7.17 3.96 -10.47
N ARG A 171 7.13 4.66 -11.59
CA ARG A 171 6.83 4.06 -12.90
C ARG A 171 7.86 3.02 -13.28
N HIS A 172 9.14 3.34 -13.11
CA HIS A 172 10.22 2.37 -13.34
C HIS A 172 10.05 1.10 -12.48
N ALA A 173 9.71 1.25 -11.19
CA ALA A 173 9.46 0.10 -10.32
C ALA A 173 8.28 -0.75 -10.82
N ASN A 174 7.19 -0.13 -11.29
CA ASN A 174 6.05 -0.86 -11.87
C ASN A 174 6.45 -1.58 -13.18
N GLU A 175 7.23 -0.94 -14.03
CA GLU A 175 7.73 -1.54 -15.29
C GLU A 175 8.58 -2.80 -15.01
N MET A 176 9.45 -2.75 -14.00
CA MET A 176 10.26 -3.90 -13.61
C MET A 176 9.40 -5.02 -13.02
N ALA A 177 8.36 -4.69 -12.26
CA ALA A 177 7.40 -5.67 -11.75
C ALA A 177 6.60 -6.34 -12.89
N ALA A 178 6.12 -5.56 -13.84
CA ALA A 178 5.41 -6.10 -15.02
C ALA A 178 6.32 -7.06 -15.80
N ARG A 179 7.58 -6.68 -16.06
CA ARG A 179 8.56 -7.53 -16.70
C ARG A 179 8.78 -8.85 -15.93
N LEU A 180 8.88 -8.77 -14.60
CA LEU A 180 9.02 -9.96 -13.76
C LEU A 180 7.77 -10.85 -13.86
N GLN A 181 6.57 -10.30 -13.77
CA GLN A 181 5.31 -11.05 -13.91
C GLN A 181 5.22 -11.78 -15.24
N ASP A 182 5.56 -11.11 -16.35
CA ASP A 182 5.54 -11.71 -17.68
C ASP A 182 6.57 -12.86 -17.81
N GLY A 183 7.76 -12.65 -17.27
CA GLY A 183 8.80 -13.68 -17.25
C GLY A 183 8.42 -14.89 -16.39
N LEU A 184 7.81 -14.70 -15.23
CA LEU A 184 7.31 -15.76 -14.37
C LEU A 184 6.20 -16.57 -15.08
N LYS A 185 5.23 -15.89 -15.72
CA LYS A 185 4.20 -16.56 -16.53
C LYS A 185 4.82 -17.39 -17.65
N ALA A 186 5.83 -16.86 -18.34
CA ALA A 186 6.52 -17.60 -19.41
C ALA A 186 7.25 -18.86 -18.90
N LYS A 187 7.61 -18.90 -17.63
CA LYS A 187 8.23 -20.05 -16.93
C LYS A 187 7.20 -21.01 -16.30
N GLY A 188 5.90 -20.83 -16.56
CA GLY A 188 4.81 -21.67 -16.03
C GLY A 188 4.36 -21.31 -14.61
N TRP A 189 4.83 -20.17 -14.04
CA TRP A 189 4.40 -19.74 -12.73
C TRP A 189 2.97 -19.20 -12.76
N THR A 190 2.20 -19.49 -11.71
CA THR A 190 0.85 -18.95 -11.53
C THR A 190 0.92 -17.71 -10.65
N LEU A 191 0.42 -16.58 -11.15
CA LEU A 191 0.25 -15.38 -10.32
C LEU A 191 -0.99 -15.53 -9.45
N TRP A 192 -0.85 -15.26 -8.15
CA TRP A 192 -1.97 -15.21 -7.20
C TRP A 192 -2.90 -14.04 -7.48
N VAL A 193 -2.33 -12.90 -7.84
CA VAL A 193 -3.01 -11.69 -8.29
C VAL A 193 -2.17 -11.01 -9.36
N GLU A 194 -2.80 -10.52 -10.41
CA GLU A 194 -2.15 -9.65 -11.39
C GLU A 194 -2.09 -8.23 -10.83
N SER A 195 -1.01 -7.95 -10.11
CA SER A 195 -0.79 -6.63 -9.53
C SER A 195 -0.31 -5.64 -10.60
N PRO A 196 -0.98 -4.50 -10.78
CA PRO A 196 -0.52 -3.46 -11.69
C PRO A 196 0.51 -2.52 -11.05
N THR A 197 1.10 -2.91 -9.91
CA THR A 197 2.07 -2.11 -9.15
C THR A 197 3.40 -2.82 -9.01
N ASN A 198 4.29 -2.29 -8.20
CA ASN A 198 5.63 -2.82 -7.96
C ASN A 198 5.69 -4.07 -7.07
N GLN A 199 4.57 -4.68 -6.74
CA GLN A 199 4.47 -5.92 -5.97
C GLN A 199 4.06 -7.07 -6.89
N VAL A 200 4.73 -8.20 -6.81
CA VAL A 200 4.46 -9.39 -7.63
C VAL A 200 4.18 -10.56 -6.71
N PHE A 201 3.02 -11.18 -6.87
CA PHE A 201 2.56 -12.28 -6.03
C PHE A 201 2.44 -13.55 -6.87
N ALA A 202 3.16 -14.59 -6.49
CA ALA A 202 3.15 -15.86 -7.20
C ALA A 202 2.81 -17.02 -6.25
N THR A 203 2.00 -17.97 -6.73
CA THR A 203 1.73 -19.22 -6.03
C THR A 203 2.78 -20.23 -6.42
N VAL A 204 3.50 -20.78 -5.44
CA VAL A 204 4.59 -21.74 -5.68
C VAL A 204 4.40 -23.01 -4.88
N PRO A 205 4.75 -24.19 -5.46
CA PRO A 205 4.78 -25.44 -4.71
C PRO A 205 5.81 -25.36 -3.56
N ASN A 206 5.45 -25.90 -2.39
CA ASN A 206 6.31 -25.83 -1.20
C ASN A 206 7.63 -26.59 -1.38
N ASP A 207 7.66 -27.64 -2.20
CA ASP A 207 8.86 -28.42 -2.51
C ASP A 207 9.83 -27.71 -3.48
N VAL A 208 9.36 -26.67 -4.18
CA VAL A 208 10.20 -25.84 -5.07
C VAL A 208 10.86 -24.69 -4.29
N LYS A 209 10.30 -24.27 -3.16
CA LYS A 209 10.83 -23.13 -2.38
C LYS A 209 12.32 -23.19 -2.07
N PRO A 210 12.94 -24.35 -1.70
CA PRO A 210 14.39 -24.42 -1.48
C PRO A 210 15.23 -24.05 -2.70
N GLN A 211 14.69 -24.19 -3.92
CA GLN A 211 15.39 -23.78 -5.15
C GLN A 211 15.31 -22.27 -5.32
N ILE A 212 14.20 -21.64 -4.90
CA ILE A 212 14.00 -20.18 -4.93
C ILE A 212 14.86 -19.53 -3.85
N ASP A 213 14.92 -20.11 -2.63
CA ASP A 213 15.73 -19.66 -1.49
C ASP A 213 17.24 -19.60 -1.84
N ALA A 214 17.69 -20.46 -2.74
CA ALA A 214 19.07 -20.48 -3.20
C ALA A 214 19.41 -19.34 -4.19
N VAL A 215 18.39 -18.65 -4.72
CA VAL A 215 18.52 -17.63 -5.78
C VAL A 215 18.29 -16.22 -5.26
N CYS A 216 17.26 -16.03 -4.45
CA CYS A 216 16.86 -14.70 -4.00
C CYS A 216 16.08 -14.74 -2.68
N ASP A 217 16.02 -13.58 -2.02
CA ASP A 217 15.10 -13.33 -0.92
C ASP A 217 13.71 -12.95 -1.48
N TYR A 218 12.67 -13.43 -0.80
CA TYR A 218 11.27 -13.10 -1.06
C TYR A 218 10.51 -13.13 0.26
N GLU A 219 9.25 -12.72 0.25
CA GLU A 219 8.39 -12.80 1.43
C GLU A 219 7.35 -13.92 1.26
N ASP A 220 7.23 -14.79 2.26
CA ASP A 220 6.07 -15.70 2.40
C ASP A 220 4.84 -14.86 2.74
N TRP A 221 3.93 -14.72 1.77
CA TRP A 221 2.77 -13.86 1.91
C TRP A 221 1.63 -14.53 2.69
N CYS A 222 1.19 -15.69 2.21
CA CYS A 222 0.20 -16.50 2.89
C CYS A 222 0.21 -17.94 2.37
N PRO A 223 -0.27 -18.90 3.17
CA PRO A 223 -0.59 -20.25 2.65
C PRO A 223 -1.66 -20.14 1.56
N TYR A 224 -1.47 -20.84 0.44
CA TYR A 224 -2.49 -20.94 -0.61
C TYR A 224 -3.35 -22.21 -0.41
N ASP A 225 -2.70 -23.37 -0.22
CA ASP A 225 -3.28 -24.65 0.15
C ASP A 225 -2.26 -25.49 0.95
N GLU A 226 -2.50 -26.78 1.13
CA GLU A 226 -1.60 -27.69 1.88
C GLU A 226 -0.23 -27.86 1.23
N SER A 227 -0.11 -27.64 -0.08
CA SER A 227 1.08 -27.88 -0.90
C SER A 227 1.69 -26.64 -1.55
N HIS A 228 1.02 -25.48 -1.47
CA HIS A 228 1.44 -24.25 -2.10
C HIS A 228 1.45 -23.07 -1.12
N THR A 229 2.38 -22.15 -1.35
CA THR A 229 2.48 -20.85 -0.65
C THR A 229 2.45 -19.73 -1.68
N VAL A 230 1.76 -18.65 -1.35
CA VAL A 230 1.92 -17.38 -2.07
C VAL A 230 3.17 -16.70 -1.58
N ILE A 231 4.06 -16.35 -2.50
CA ILE A 231 5.25 -15.56 -2.21
C ILE A 231 5.16 -14.19 -2.87
N ARG A 232 5.82 -13.20 -2.28
CA ARG A 232 5.85 -11.83 -2.79
C ARG A 232 7.26 -11.39 -3.15
N PHE A 233 7.43 -10.90 -4.38
CA PHE A 233 8.57 -10.09 -4.79
C PHE A 233 8.17 -8.60 -4.83
N VAL A 234 9.13 -7.72 -4.60
CA VAL A 234 8.93 -6.27 -4.68
C VAL A 234 10.06 -5.64 -5.46
N THR A 235 9.73 -4.93 -6.52
CA THR A 235 10.68 -4.10 -7.27
C THR A 235 10.73 -2.68 -6.72
N CYS A 236 11.79 -1.97 -6.98
CA CYS A 236 11.97 -0.58 -6.57
C CYS A 236 12.65 0.25 -7.69
N PHE A 237 12.83 1.51 -7.44
CA PHE A 237 13.49 2.42 -8.38
C PHE A 237 14.95 2.07 -8.70
N GLN A 238 15.59 1.20 -7.91
CA GLN A 238 16.95 0.72 -8.14
C GLN A 238 16.99 -0.63 -8.88
N THR A 239 15.87 -1.34 -8.99
CA THR A 239 15.80 -2.63 -9.68
C THR A 239 16.09 -2.41 -11.17
N SER A 240 17.19 -2.97 -11.66
CA SER A 240 17.53 -2.87 -13.08
C SER A 240 16.85 -3.97 -13.91
N GLN A 241 16.84 -3.79 -15.22
CA GLN A 241 16.39 -4.82 -16.15
C GLN A 241 17.29 -6.06 -16.06
N GLU A 242 18.60 -5.87 -15.90
CA GLU A 242 19.57 -6.95 -15.73
C GLU A 242 19.28 -7.76 -14.46
N ASP A 243 18.87 -7.14 -13.36
CA ASP A 243 18.51 -7.84 -12.12
C ASP A 243 17.27 -8.72 -12.36
N VAL A 244 16.24 -8.20 -13.02
CA VAL A 244 15.02 -8.97 -13.35
C VAL A 244 15.34 -10.14 -14.29
N ASP A 245 16.10 -9.90 -15.35
CA ASP A 245 16.47 -10.93 -16.31
C ASP A 245 17.38 -11.99 -15.68
N GLY A 246 18.32 -11.59 -14.83
CA GLY A 246 19.18 -12.48 -14.07
C GLY A 246 18.38 -13.35 -13.09
N LEU A 247 17.42 -12.77 -12.38
CA LEU A 247 16.51 -13.51 -11.50
C LEU A 247 15.69 -14.53 -12.30
N LEU A 248 15.06 -14.11 -13.39
CA LEU A 248 14.27 -15.01 -14.24
C LEU A 248 15.10 -16.16 -14.83
N ALA A 249 16.37 -15.90 -15.19
CA ALA A 249 17.24 -16.96 -15.69
C ALA A 249 17.62 -18.00 -14.62
N ALA A 250 17.67 -17.59 -13.35
CA ALA A 250 18.04 -18.43 -12.23
C ALA A 250 16.88 -19.19 -11.59
N LEU A 251 15.65 -18.67 -11.69
CA LEU A 251 14.45 -19.29 -11.15
C LEU A 251 14.07 -20.58 -11.92
N PRO A 252 13.53 -21.61 -11.24
CA PRO A 252 13.08 -22.84 -11.89
C PRO A 252 11.87 -22.63 -12.80
N ASP A 253 11.70 -23.48 -13.81
CA ASP A 253 10.47 -23.61 -14.58
C ASP A 253 9.44 -24.44 -13.81
N LEU A 254 8.15 -24.04 -13.84
CA LEU A 254 7.04 -24.70 -13.15
C LEU A 254 6.00 -25.23 -14.17
N HIS A 255 6.41 -26.15 -15.05
CA HIS A 255 5.56 -26.72 -16.11
C HIS A 255 4.78 -27.95 -15.63
#